data_10964c954e4659ae768383556ae8a70b
#
_entry.id   10964c954e4659ae768383556ae8a70b
#
_cell.length_a   1.000
_cell.length_b   1.000
_cell.length_c   1.000
_cell.angle_alpha   90.00
_cell.angle_beta   90.00
_cell.angle_gamma   90.00
#
_symmetry.space_group_name_H-M   'P 1'
#
loop_
_entity.id
_entity.type
_entity.pdbx_description
1 polymer ?
#
loop_
_entity_poly.entity_id
_entity_poly.type
_entity_poly.pdbx_seq_one_letter_code
_entity_poly.pdbx_strand_id
1 'polypeptide(L)'
;MKSLRRILIFVNPYKWQAVLALVILLATVLSDLLIPRLTQTIIDDGIAKGDMQTIVVTALLMIGAAVLSALFTIVNTLLAVRVSMNTGADLRSAIVRQVQAFSFGNLDHVQTGQLLVRATSDVTMVQMVVMMGLRIMTRAPLWMIGSMLLLVTTSPQLSLLMLGLLPIIAGLIWFFATKARPVFMSVQRKLDRLNQVMQESLEGVRVVKAFVRDGHESARFEQANRDLTDQMIQVGQLMAVLMPVMFFLVNLGVVGVVWFGGQLTISGGLKIGQVVASVNYMTLSIFPLMMLGMMLGPLSAADASAERILQVLDAEPEVKDRTDAQVPSGVVGRVAFENVCFSYNHGCDEPVLSGIDLVAEPGQRVAVLGATGSGKSSLIHLIPRFYDVERGRVTLDGVDVRDIPLHALRAQVGVALQEAVLFSGTIRDNIRYGCPEATDEEVVAAAKAAQAHEFIMAFPDGYDTEVGQRGVNLSGGQKQRLSIARALLVHPKVLILDDSTSAVDFETEAEIEAALAQLHADCTTFVVAQRISTVLNADKIVVLESGQIAAEGTHAELMASSPIYREIYESQLGNGEVRNG
;
A
#
# COMPACT_ATOMS: atom_id res chain seq x y z
N MET A 1 -14.87 -7.85 -10.81
CA MET A 1 -15.82 -6.71 -10.89
C MET A 1 -16.66 -6.48 -9.63
N LYS A 2 -16.76 -7.46 -8.70
CA LYS A 2 -17.43 -7.26 -7.41
C LYS A 2 -16.65 -6.28 -6.50
N SER A 3 -15.33 -6.41 -6.47
CA SER A 3 -14.44 -5.60 -5.64
C SER A 3 -14.43 -4.15 -6.07
N LEU A 4 -14.31 -3.91 -7.37
CA LEU A 4 -14.36 -2.56 -7.93
C LEU A 4 -15.70 -1.85 -7.60
N ARG A 5 -16.84 -2.57 -7.69
CA ARG A 5 -18.16 -2.01 -7.34
C ARG A 5 -18.24 -1.55 -5.87
N ARG A 6 -17.62 -2.28 -4.93
CA ARG A 6 -17.55 -1.88 -3.52
C ARG A 6 -16.73 -0.62 -3.33
N ILE A 7 -15.57 -0.52 -4.01
CA ILE A 7 -14.70 0.66 -3.90
C ILE A 7 -15.34 1.91 -4.52
N LEU A 8 -16.22 1.75 -5.53
CA LEU A 8 -16.96 2.89 -6.09
C LEU A 8 -17.86 3.62 -5.08
N ILE A 9 -18.10 3.06 -3.89
CA ILE A 9 -18.76 3.77 -2.78
C ILE A 9 -17.99 5.05 -2.40
N PHE A 10 -16.67 5.08 -2.56
CA PHE A 10 -15.83 6.27 -2.34
C PHE A 10 -16.08 7.40 -3.36
N VAL A 11 -16.82 7.15 -4.43
CA VAL A 11 -17.32 8.18 -5.36
C VAL A 11 -18.57 8.90 -4.81
N ASN A 12 -19.28 8.29 -3.85
CA ASN A 12 -20.54 8.85 -3.34
C ASN A 12 -20.46 10.29 -2.82
N PRO A 13 -19.40 10.72 -2.11
CA PRO A 13 -19.25 12.13 -1.70
C PRO A 13 -19.26 13.09 -2.90
N TYR A 14 -18.83 12.63 -4.07
CA TYR A 14 -18.69 13.40 -5.31
C TYR A 14 -19.77 13.08 -6.35
N LYS A 15 -20.86 12.37 -5.96
CA LYS A 15 -21.91 11.88 -6.86
C LYS A 15 -22.52 12.99 -7.74
N TRP A 16 -22.72 14.19 -7.20
CA TRP A 16 -23.29 15.30 -7.97
C TRP A 16 -22.34 15.81 -9.05
N GLN A 17 -21.04 15.85 -8.76
CA GLN A 17 -20.01 16.21 -9.75
C GLN A 17 -19.89 15.12 -10.82
N ALA A 18 -19.97 13.85 -10.42
CA ALA A 18 -19.97 12.71 -11.35
C ALA A 18 -21.22 12.73 -12.27
N VAL A 19 -22.41 12.96 -11.71
CA VAL A 19 -23.64 13.09 -12.49
C VAL A 19 -23.55 14.29 -13.43
N LEU A 20 -23.07 15.45 -12.97
CA LEU A 20 -22.87 16.63 -13.82
C LEU A 20 -21.88 16.33 -14.97
N ALA A 21 -20.79 15.62 -14.69
CA ALA A 21 -19.84 15.18 -15.71
C ALA A 21 -20.52 14.30 -16.77
N LEU A 22 -21.37 13.35 -16.36
CA LEU A 22 -22.12 12.48 -17.28
C LEU A 22 -23.16 13.27 -18.12
N VAL A 23 -23.84 14.24 -17.52
CA VAL A 23 -24.78 15.11 -18.24
C VAL A 23 -24.06 15.97 -19.30
N ILE A 24 -22.91 16.56 -18.93
CA ILE A 24 -22.08 17.33 -19.86
C ILE A 24 -21.51 16.42 -20.95
N LEU A 25 -21.12 15.18 -20.60
CA LEU A 25 -20.69 14.20 -21.59
C LEU A 25 -21.80 13.86 -22.59
N LEU A 26 -23.03 13.70 -22.12
CA LEU A 26 -24.18 13.50 -23.01
C LEU A 26 -24.38 14.71 -23.93
N ALA A 27 -24.29 15.93 -23.42
CA ALA A 27 -24.36 17.13 -24.22
C ALA A 27 -23.22 17.21 -25.27
N THR A 28 -22.01 16.78 -24.90
CA THR A 28 -20.88 16.65 -25.85
C THR A 28 -21.23 15.69 -26.99
N VAL A 29 -21.71 14.48 -26.64
CA VAL A 29 -22.09 13.48 -27.64
C VAL A 29 -23.20 13.99 -28.57
N LEU A 30 -24.20 14.63 -28.02
CA LEU A 30 -25.29 15.23 -28.84
C LEU A 30 -24.76 16.29 -29.78
N SER A 31 -23.85 17.17 -29.33
CA SER A 31 -23.20 18.16 -30.17
C SER A 31 -22.38 17.54 -31.30
N ASP A 32 -21.61 16.47 -31.00
CA ASP A 32 -20.82 15.75 -32.01
C ASP A 32 -21.74 15.08 -33.07
N LEU A 33 -22.85 14.48 -32.61
CA LEU A 33 -23.81 13.81 -33.48
C LEU A 33 -24.62 14.77 -34.36
N LEU A 34 -24.72 16.05 -33.98
CA LEU A 34 -25.41 17.10 -34.77
C LEU A 34 -24.62 17.46 -36.02
N ILE A 35 -23.30 17.39 -36.00
CA ILE A 35 -22.42 17.81 -37.12
C ILE A 35 -22.71 17.05 -38.42
N PRO A 36 -22.83 15.71 -38.47
CA PRO A 36 -23.21 15.01 -39.71
C PRO A 36 -24.59 15.44 -40.24
N ARG A 37 -25.55 15.76 -39.36
CA ARG A 37 -26.89 16.20 -39.75
C ARG A 37 -26.83 17.60 -40.38
N LEU A 38 -26.04 18.50 -39.80
CA LEU A 38 -25.84 19.84 -40.38
C LEU A 38 -25.08 19.75 -41.72
N THR A 39 -24.11 18.85 -41.84
CA THR A 39 -23.44 18.58 -43.13
C THR A 39 -24.42 18.13 -44.19
N GLN A 40 -25.38 17.25 -43.84
CA GLN A 40 -26.44 16.86 -44.73
C GLN A 40 -27.27 18.08 -45.20
N THR A 41 -27.67 18.95 -44.27
CA THR A 41 -28.44 20.18 -44.61
C THR A 41 -27.69 21.12 -45.54
N ILE A 42 -26.38 21.33 -45.31
CA ILE A 42 -25.55 22.16 -46.24
C ILE A 42 -25.58 21.58 -47.66
N ILE A 43 -25.46 20.25 -47.80
CA ILE A 43 -25.40 19.61 -49.11
C ILE A 43 -26.77 19.62 -49.78
N ASP A 44 -27.83 19.18 -49.09
CA ASP A 44 -29.14 18.92 -49.68
C ASP A 44 -29.99 20.20 -49.86
N ASP A 45 -29.87 21.14 -48.95
CA ASP A 45 -30.69 22.35 -48.95
C ASP A 45 -29.92 23.61 -49.32
N GLY A 46 -28.61 23.63 -49.08
CA GLY A 46 -27.74 24.74 -49.47
C GLY A 46 -27.18 24.58 -50.88
N ILE A 47 -26.24 23.63 -51.07
CA ILE A 47 -25.49 23.47 -52.32
C ILE A 47 -26.40 23.02 -53.46
N ALA A 48 -27.25 22.02 -53.23
CA ALA A 48 -28.11 21.46 -54.27
C ALA A 48 -29.16 22.46 -54.76
N LYS A 49 -29.58 23.44 -53.93
CA LYS A 49 -30.55 24.48 -54.26
C LYS A 49 -29.91 25.83 -54.60
N GLY A 50 -28.57 25.97 -54.47
CA GLY A 50 -27.85 27.23 -54.70
C GLY A 50 -28.14 28.28 -53.63
N ASP A 51 -28.62 27.89 -52.43
CA ASP A 51 -28.97 28.81 -51.36
C ASP A 51 -27.76 29.11 -50.47
N MET A 52 -27.09 30.22 -50.75
CA MET A 52 -25.92 30.68 -50.00
C MET A 52 -26.26 31.02 -48.55
N GLN A 53 -27.47 31.53 -48.29
CA GLN A 53 -27.90 31.86 -46.92
C GLN A 53 -27.97 30.61 -46.02
N THR A 54 -28.57 29.52 -46.53
CA THR A 54 -28.62 28.22 -45.84
C THR A 54 -27.24 27.70 -45.60
N ILE A 55 -26.30 27.80 -46.53
CA ILE A 55 -24.90 27.38 -46.37
C ILE A 55 -24.24 28.13 -45.23
N VAL A 56 -24.30 29.46 -45.22
CA VAL A 56 -23.65 30.32 -44.22
C VAL A 56 -24.23 30.07 -42.83
N VAL A 57 -25.57 30.06 -42.68
CA VAL A 57 -26.21 29.84 -41.40
C VAL A 57 -25.87 28.45 -40.84
N THR A 58 -25.94 27.42 -41.65
CA THR A 58 -25.65 26.06 -41.20
C THR A 58 -24.17 25.86 -40.87
N ALA A 59 -23.27 26.50 -41.64
CA ALA A 59 -21.83 26.50 -41.32
C ALA A 59 -21.55 27.20 -39.98
N LEU A 60 -22.21 28.33 -39.69
CA LEU A 60 -22.10 28.99 -38.39
C LEU A 60 -22.64 28.11 -37.26
N LEU A 61 -23.74 27.38 -37.46
CA LEU A 61 -24.26 26.39 -36.50
C LEU A 61 -23.30 25.22 -36.26
N MET A 62 -22.63 24.76 -37.33
CA MET A 62 -21.60 23.71 -37.18
C MET A 62 -20.40 24.20 -36.35
N ILE A 63 -19.93 25.42 -36.60
CA ILE A 63 -18.86 26.03 -35.78
C ILE A 63 -19.34 26.17 -34.33
N GLY A 64 -20.56 26.65 -34.11
CA GLY A 64 -21.16 26.76 -32.79
C GLY A 64 -21.21 25.40 -32.06
N ALA A 65 -21.68 24.36 -32.75
CA ALA A 65 -21.73 22.99 -32.20
C ALA A 65 -20.33 22.46 -31.88
N ALA A 66 -19.33 22.70 -32.72
CA ALA A 66 -17.95 22.31 -32.49
C ALA A 66 -17.32 23.01 -31.27
N VAL A 67 -17.56 24.33 -31.15
CA VAL A 67 -17.09 25.12 -30.00
C VAL A 67 -17.76 24.64 -28.70
N LEU A 68 -19.09 24.42 -28.73
CA LEU A 68 -19.82 23.88 -27.58
C LEU A 68 -19.30 22.47 -27.18
N SER A 69 -19.08 21.59 -28.15
CA SER A 69 -18.50 20.25 -27.89
C SER A 69 -17.12 20.35 -27.24
N ALA A 70 -16.26 21.25 -27.73
CA ALA A 70 -14.96 21.50 -27.15
C ALA A 70 -15.06 22.01 -25.70
N LEU A 71 -15.92 23.01 -25.44
CA LEU A 71 -16.16 23.52 -24.08
C LEU A 71 -16.70 22.44 -23.14
N PHE A 72 -17.69 21.68 -23.56
CA PHE A 72 -18.26 20.59 -22.80
C PHE A 72 -17.22 19.51 -22.52
N THR A 73 -16.36 19.16 -23.48
CA THR A 73 -15.26 18.21 -23.30
C THR A 73 -14.27 18.69 -22.25
N ILE A 74 -13.91 19.98 -22.26
CA ILE A 74 -13.01 20.57 -21.25
C ILE A 74 -13.65 20.47 -19.86
N VAL A 75 -14.91 20.91 -19.70
CA VAL A 75 -15.60 20.89 -18.41
C VAL A 75 -15.79 19.44 -17.91
N ASN A 76 -16.19 18.51 -18.78
CA ASN A 76 -16.29 17.10 -18.45
C ASN A 76 -14.95 16.55 -17.94
N THR A 77 -13.86 16.89 -18.64
CA THR A 77 -12.51 16.43 -18.26
C THR A 77 -12.12 16.97 -16.88
N LEU A 78 -12.33 18.27 -16.62
CA LEU A 78 -12.03 18.89 -15.33
C LEU A 78 -12.82 18.23 -14.19
N LEU A 79 -14.11 17.97 -14.39
CA LEU A 79 -14.96 17.30 -13.41
C LEU A 79 -14.51 15.84 -13.19
N ALA A 80 -14.24 15.09 -14.26
CA ALA A 80 -13.82 13.70 -14.17
C ALA A 80 -12.46 13.55 -13.44
N VAL A 81 -11.50 14.43 -13.75
CA VAL A 81 -10.21 14.49 -13.04
C VAL A 81 -10.43 14.81 -11.57
N ARG A 82 -11.24 15.82 -11.24
CA ARG A 82 -11.50 16.21 -9.85
C ARG A 82 -12.14 15.07 -9.04
N VAL A 83 -13.17 14.41 -9.58
CA VAL A 83 -13.83 13.26 -8.93
C VAL A 83 -12.83 12.12 -8.74
N SER A 84 -12.06 11.77 -9.77
CA SER A 84 -11.09 10.69 -9.72
C SER A 84 -10.00 10.95 -8.69
N MET A 85 -9.40 12.15 -8.68
CA MET A 85 -8.31 12.49 -7.76
C MET A 85 -8.78 12.54 -6.30
N ASN A 86 -9.94 13.12 -6.04
CA ASN A 86 -10.52 13.15 -4.69
C ASN A 86 -10.88 11.75 -4.20
N THR A 87 -11.48 10.90 -5.04
CA THR A 87 -11.73 9.49 -4.70
C THR A 87 -10.45 8.77 -4.31
N GLY A 88 -9.35 9.00 -5.04
CA GLY A 88 -8.07 8.42 -4.68
C GLY A 88 -7.46 8.97 -3.40
N ALA A 89 -7.65 10.26 -3.10
CA ALA A 89 -7.22 10.86 -1.84
C ALA A 89 -7.96 10.23 -0.64
N ASP A 90 -9.28 10.06 -0.76
CA ASP A 90 -10.11 9.43 0.26
C ASP A 90 -9.73 7.97 0.48
N LEU A 91 -9.46 7.21 -0.61
CA LEU A 91 -8.99 5.83 -0.51
C LEU A 91 -7.64 5.75 0.22
N ARG A 92 -6.68 6.62 -0.12
CA ARG A 92 -5.38 6.64 0.58
C ARG A 92 -5.55 6.95 2.06
N SER A 93 -6.37 7.95 2.38
CA SER A 93 -6.67 8.30 3.78
C SER A 93 -7.34 7.16 4.53
N ALA A 94 -8.26 6.42 3.89
CA ALA A 94 -8.91 5.26 4.48
C ALA A 94 -7.91 4.12 4.73
N ILE A 95 -7.04 3.82 3.75
CA ILE A 95 -5.99 2.79 3.88
C ILE A 95 -5.05 3.14 5.04
N VAL A 96 -4.53 4.37 5.08
CA VAL A 96 -3.59 4.80 6.13
C VAL A 96 -4.24 4.74 7.50
N ARG A 97 -5.49 5.21 7.63
CA ARG A 97 -6.26 5.15 8.88
C ARG A 97 -6.46 3.71 9.35
N GLN A 98 -6.77 2.80 8.42
CA GLN A 98 -6.96 1.39 8.74
C GLN A 98 -5.65 0.72 9.17
N VAL A 99 -4.54 1.01 8.49
CA VAL A 99 -3.20 0.51 8.85
C VAL A 99 -2.77 1.02 10.24
N GLN A 100 -3.09 2.27 10.58
CA GLN A 100 -2.81 2.81 11.92
C GLN A 100 -3.67 2.16 13.02
N ALA A 101 -4.82 1.60 12.67
CA ALA A 101 -5.68 0.86 13.59
C ALA A 101 -5.26 -0.61 13.75
N PHE A 102 -4.35 -1.13 12.92
CA PHE A 102 -3.88 -2.51 13.01
C PHE A 102 -3.12 -2.78 14.31
N SER A 103 -3.27 -3.99 14.82
CA SER A 103 -2.41 -4.55 15.86
C SER A 103 -1.07 -5.04 15.27
N PHE A 104 -0.13 -5.39 16.12
CA PHE A 104 1.15 -5.98 15.69
C PHE A 104 0.92 -7.27 14.91
N GLY A 105 0.02 -8.16 15.35
CA GLY A 105 -0.31 -9.40 14.64
C GLY A 105 -0.78 -9.16 13.20
N ASN A 106 -1.62 -8.15 12.97
CA ASN A 106 -1.99 -7.77 11.61
C ASN A 106 -0.78 -7.34 10.75
N LEU A 107 0.19 -6.62 11.37
CA LEU A 107 1.38 -6.13 10.66
C LEU A 107 2.39 -7.24 10.37
N ASP A 108 2.45 -8.28 11.19
CA ASP A 108 3.32 -9.45 10.97
C ASP A 108 2.93 -10.22 9.71
N HIS A 109 1.62 -10.27 9.40
CA HIS A 109 1.10 -10.94 8.21
C HIS A 109 1.19 -10.09 6.94
N VAL A 110 1.47 -8.78 7.03
CA VAL A 110 1.46 -7.86 5.88
C VAL A 110 2.79 -7.12 5.77
N GLN A 111 3.54 -7.38 4.71
CA GLN A 111 4.78 -6.66 4.45
C GLN A 111 4.52 -5.17 4.20
N THR A 112 5.31 -4.29 4.82
CA THR A 112 5.21 -2.82 4.66
C THR A 112 5.26 -2.38 3.19
N GLY A 113 6.09 -3.04 2.37
CA GLY A 113 6.16 -2.78 0.93
C GLY A 113 4.84 -3.03 0.20
N GLN A 114 4.06 -4.05 0.60
CA GLN A 114 2.74 -4.32 0.02
C GLN A 114 1.73 -3.24 0.40
N LEU A 115 1.75 -2.73 1.63
CA LEU A 115 0.88 -1.63 2.07
C LEU A 115 1.16 -0.36 1.27
N LEU A 116 2.44 -0.07 1.00
CA LEU A 116 2.83 1.06 0.17
C LEU A 116 2.31 0.93 -1.26
N VAL A 117 2.43 -0.24 -1.89
CA VAL A 117 1.88 -0.52 -3.23
C VAL A 117 0.37 -0.36 -3.25
N ARG A 118 -0.35 -0.83 -2.21
CA ARG A 118 -1.81 -0.68 -2.10
C ARG A 118 -2.22 0.79 -2.01
N ALA A 119 -1.51 1.60 -1.21
CA ALA A 119 -1.80 3.04 -1.05
C ALA A 119 -1.39 3.89 -2.28
N THR A 120 -0.48 3.41 -3.13
CA THR A 120 0.03 4.15 -4.29
C THR A 120 -0.50 3.59 -5.61
N SER A 121 0.10 2.51 -6.09
CA SER A 121 -0.19 1.95 -7.43
C SER A 121 -1.61 1.42 -7.57
N ASP A 122 -2.11 0.68 -6.55
CA ASP A 122 -3.46 0.11 -6.60
C ASP A 122 -4.54 1.20 -6.57
N VAL A 123 -4.37 2.22 -5.73
CA VAL A 123 -5.27 3.38 -5.73
C VAL A 123 -5.23 4.10 -7.07
N THR A 124 -4.06 4.26 -7.69
CA THR A 124 -3.92 4.90 -9.01
C THR A 124 -4.66 4.12 -10.10
N MET A 125 -4.64 2.78 -10.06
CA MET A 125 -5.42 1.95 -10.98
C MET A 125 -6.93 2.16 -10.82
N VAL A 126 -7.42 2.25 -9.59
CA VAL A 126 -8.84 2.57 -9.31
C VAL A 126 -9.18 3.97 -9.80
N GLN A 127 -8.33 4.99 -9.52
CA GLN A 127 -8.52 6.35 -10.02
C GLN A 127 -8.62 6.39 -11.54
N MET A 128 -7.75 5.65 -12.25
CA MET A 128 -7.77 5.58 -13.70
C MET A 128 -9.12 5.07 -14.20
N VAL A 129 -9.67 4.02 -13.60
CA VAL A 129 -10.98 3.47 -14.01
C VAL A 129 -12.13 4.41 -13.69
N VAL A 130 -12.12 5.12 -12.57
CA VAL A 130 -13.11 6.17 -12.27
C VAL A 130 -13.07 7.27 -13.34
N MET A 131 -11.88 7.77 -13.67
CA MET A 131 -11.69 8.77 -14.71
C MET A 131 -12.14 8.28 -16.09
N MET A 132 -11.76 7.04 -16.47
CA MET A 132 -12.17 6.42 -17.72
C MET A 132 -13.68 6.21 -17.77
N GLY A 133 -14.30 5.82 -16.67
CA GLY A 133 -15.76 5.64 -16.55
C GLY A 133 -16.54 6.91 -16.86
N LEU A 134 -16.09 8.04 -16.30
CA LEU A 134 -16.73 9.35 -16.50
C LEU A 134 -16.44 9.99 -17.87
N ARG A 135 -15.55 9.43 -18.66
CA ARG A 135 -15.14 9.99 -19.97
C ARG A 135 -15.36 8.99 -21.10
N ILE A 136 -14.51 7.98 -21.19
CA ILE A 136 -14.41 7.12 -22.37
C ILE A 136 -15.43 5.99 -22.35
N MET A 137 -15.55 5.28 -21.21
CA MET A 137 -16.45 4.12 -21.09
C MET A 137 -17.92 4.48 -21.30
N THR A 138 -18.32 5.68 -20.88
CA THR A 138 -19.70 6.14 -21.06
C THR A 138 -19.89 6.80 -22.43
N ARG A 139 -18.88 7.52 -22.94
CA ARG A 139 -18.94 8.20 -24.24
C ARG A 139 -19.07 7.22 -25.41
N ALA A 140 -18.30 6.12 -25.37
CA ALA A 140 -18.26 5.16 -26.47
C ALA A 140 -19.62 4.49 -26.77
N PRO A 141 -20.36 3.92 -25.80
CA PRO A 141 -21.70 3.40 -26.04
C PRO A 141 -22.69 4.48 -26.48
N LEU A 142 -22.60 5.69 -25.92
CA LEU A 142 -23.49 6.80 -26.30
C LEU A 142 -23.29 7.21 -27.77
N TRP A 143 -22.02 7.32 -28.23
CA TRP A 143 -21.72 7.58 -29.63
C TRP A 143 -22.24 6.46 -30.55
N MET A 144 -21.99 5.21 -30.19
CA MET A 144 -22.42 4.05 -30.99
C MET A 144 -23.94 3.99 -31.11
N ILE A 145 -24.67 4.12 -30.00
CA ILE A 145 -26.15 4.08 -29.98
C ILE A 145 -26.73 5.31 -30.70
N GLY A 146 -26.19 6.50 -30.40
CA GLY A 146 -26.68 7.75 -30.99
C GLY A 146 -26.45 7.84 -32.50
N SER A 147 -25.26 7.46 -32.98
CA SER A 147 -24.96 7.42 -34.41
C SER A 147 -25.78 6.36 -35.15
N MET A 148 -26.02 5.20 -34.54
CA MET A 148 -26.89 4.16 -35.11
C MET A 148 -28.33 4.64 -35.23
N LEU A 149 -28.90 5.26 -34.17
CA LEU A 149 -30.24 5.84 -34.20
C LEU A 149 -30.40 6.88 -35.31
N LEU A 150 -29.43 7.81 -35.41
CA LEU A 150 -29.44 8.83 -36.43
C LEU A 150 -29.25 8.27 -37.84
N LEU A 151 -28.44 7.22 -38.01
CA LEU A 151 -28.29 6.55 -39.29
C LEU A 151 -29.60 5.88 -39.73
N VAL A 152 -30.31 5.18 -38.83
CA VAL A 152 -31.64 4.58 -39.12
C VAL A 152 -32.63 5.65 -39.54
N THR A 153 -32.68 6.81 -38.90
CA THR A 153 -33.59 7.90 -39.25
C THR A 153 -33.18 8.62 -40.53
N THR A 154 -31.89 8.65 -40.90
CA THR A 154 -31.38 9.25 -42.13
C THR A 154 -31.60 8.37 -43.35
N SER A 155 -31.27 7.09 -43.24
CA SER A 155 -31.45 6.08 -44.30
C SER A 155 -31.59 4.68 -43.69
N PRO A 156 -32.79 4.10 -43.56
CA PRO A 156 -32.99 2.75 -43.09
C PRO A 156 -32.27 1.69 -43.93
N GLN A 157 -32.14 1.92 -45.24
CA GLN A 157 -31.46 0.98 -46.15
C GLN A 157 -29.96 0.92 -45.89
N LEU A 158 -29.30 2.09 -45.66
CA LEU A 158 -27.87 2.15 -45.40
C LEU A 158 -27.55 1.70 -43.97
N SER A 159 -28.50 1.78 -43.04
CA SER A 159 -28.31 1.28 -41.68
C SER A 159 -28.16 -0.25 -41.62
N LEU A 160 -28.72 -0.99 -42.56
CA LEU A 160 -28.55 -2.44 -42.67
C LEU A 160 -27.10 -2.85 -42.96
N LEU A 161 -26.38 -2.05 -43.76
CA LEU A 161 -24.95 -2.27 -44.00
C LEU A 161 -24.14 -2.18 -42.71
N MET A 162 -24.45 -1.18 -41.88
CA MET A 162 -23.79 -1.01 -40.61
C MET A 162 -24.15 -2.13 -39.62
N LEU A 163 -25.43 -2.55 -39.55
CA LEU A 163 -25.87 -3.69 -38.76
C LEU A 163 -25.17 -4.99 -39.14
N GLY A 164 -24.85 -5.19 -40.43
CA GLY A 164 -24.05 -6.32 -40.91
C GLY A 164 -22.55 -6.20 -40.57
N LEU A 165 -22.00 -4.97 -40.56
CA LEU A 165 -20.58 -4.75 -40.32
C LEU A 165 -20.21 -4.79 -38.84
N LEU A 166 -21.06 -4.32 -37.94
CA LEU A 166 -20.82 -4.31 -36.50
C LEU A 166 -20.47 -5.69 -35.91
N PRO A 167 -21.23 -6.78 -36.18
CA PRO A 167 -20.88 -8.11 -35.68
C PRO A 167 -19.56 -8.65 -36.27
N ILE A 168 -19.21 -8.29 -37.51
CA ILE A 168 -17.93 -8.67 -38.13
C ILE A 168 -16.79 -8.00 -37.36
N ILE A 169 -16.89 -6.71 -37.08
CA ILE A 169 -15.89 -5.97 -36.31
C ILE A 169 -15.82 -6.49 -34.87
N ALA A 170 -16.95 -6.73 -34.22
CA ALA A 170 -17.00 -7.29 -32.88
C ALA A 170 -16.36 -8.69 -32.85
N GLY A 171 -16.64 -9.54 -33.82
CA GLY A 171 -16.02 -10.85 -33.98
C GLY A 171 -14.51 -10.78 -34.19
N LEU A 172 -14.05 -9.83 -35.00
CA LEU A 172 -12.63 -9.58 -35.22
C LEU A 172 -11.93 -9.13 -33.91
N ILE A 173 -12.52 -8.18 -33.18
CA ILE A 173 -12.00 -7.74 -31.89
C ILE A 173 -11.92 -8.90 -30.91
N TRP A 174 -12.98 -9.73 -30.84
CA TRP A 174 -13.01 -10.92 -29.99
C TRP A 174 -11.92 -11.92 -30.37
N PHE A 175 -11.75 -12.19 -31.67
CA PHE A 175 -10.69 -13.07 -32.19
C PHE A 175 -9.30 -12.57 -31.80
N PHE A 176 -9.01 -11.29 -32.04
CA PHE A 176 -7.72 -10.71 -31.67
C PHE A 176 -7.52 -10.69 -30.13
N ALA A 177 -8.55 -10.37 -29.34
CA ALA A 177 -8.48 -10.41 -27.89
C ALA A 177 -8.13 -11.80 -27.35
N THR A 178 -8.73 -12.86 -27.92
CA THR A 178 -8.43 -14.24 -27.53
C THR A 178 -7.03 -14.68 -27.92
N LYS A 179 -6.52 -14.23 -29.07
CA LYS A 179 -5.14 -14.51 -29.53
C LYS A 179 -4.10 -13.67 -28.80
N ALA A 180 -4.40 -12.42 -28.47
CA ALA A 180 -3.50 -11.52 -27.78
C ALA A 180 -3.29 -11.92 -26.31
N ARG A 181 -4.35 -12.40 -25.62
CA ARG A 181 -4.30 -12.74 -24.20
C ARG A 181 -3.13 -13.67 -23.82
N PRO A 182 -2.89 -14.83 -24.45
CA PRO A 182 -1.79 -15.73 -24.10
C PRO A 182 -0.43 -15.08 -24.36
N VAL A 183 -0.32 -14.23 -25.40
CA VAL A 183 0.93 -13.53 -25.72
C VAL A 183 1.25 -12.48 -24.67
N PHE A 184 0.27 -11.68 -24.23
CA PHE A 184 0.42 -10.74 -23.13
C PHE A 184 0.77 -11.45 -21.80
N MET A 185 0.16 -12.59 -21.51
CA MET A 185 0.50 -13.41 -20.34
C MET A 185 1.96 -13.91 -20.39
N SER A 186 2.45 -14.23 -21.60
CA SER A 186 3.85 -14.61 -21.80
C SER A 186 4.81 -13.44 -21.59
N VAL A 187 4.47 -12.23 -22.07
CA VAL A 187 5.22 -11.00 -21.78
C VAL A 187 5.34 -10.79 -20.28
N GLN A 188 4.23 -10.89 -19.54
CA GLN A 188 4.24 -10.70 -18.10
C GLN A 188 5.20 -11.68 -17.40
N ARG A 189 5.12 -12.98 -17.71
CA ARG A 189 6.02 -13.99 -17.13
C ARG A 189 7.50 -13.72 -17.44
N LYS A 190 7.81 -13.25 -18.67
CA LYS A 190 9.18 -12.91 -19.03
C LYS A 190 9.67 -11.64 -18.37
N LEU A 191 8.78 -10.65 -18.19
CA LEU A 191 9.06 -9.44 -17.41
C LEU A 191 9.33 -9.77 -15.93
N ASP A 192 8.52 -10.65 -15.32
CA ASP A 192 8.74 -11.11 -13.95
C ASP A 192 10.10 -11.81 -13.81
N ARG A 193 10.48 -12.63 -14.82
CA ARG A 193 11.79 -13.27 -14.85
C ARG A 193 12.93 -12.26 -14.96
N LEU A 194 12.80 -11.25 -15.81
CA LEU A 194 13.80 -10.18 -15.94
C LEU A 194 13.96 -9.41 -14.62
N ASN A 195 12.84 -9.04 -13.98
CA ASN A 195 12.83 -8.36 -12.70
C ASN A 195 13.51 -9.21 -11.60
N GLN A 196 13.24 -10.52 -11.57
CA GLN A 196 13.90 -11.44 -10.64
C GLN A 196 15.41 -11.45 -10.85
N VAL A 197 15.88 -11.59 -12.10
CA VAL A 197 17.33 -11.59 -12.42
C VAL A 197 17.97 -10.25 -12.02
N MET A 198 17.29 -9.12 -12.30
CA MET A 198 17.77 -7.80 -11.88
C MET A 198 17.85 -7.68 -10.36
N GLN A 199 16.82 -8.09 -9.64
CA GLN A 199 16.79 -8.00 -8.17
C GLN A 199 17.91 -8.85 -7.56
N GLU A 200 18.05 -10.10 -7.96
CA GLU A 200 19.12 -10.99 -7.49
C GLU A 200 20.52 -10.41 -7.78
N SER A 201 20.73 -9.83 -8.97
CA SER A 201 22.01 -9.22 -9.35
C SER A 201 22.32 -7.95 -8.56
N LEU A 202 21.30 -7.10 -8.28
CA LEU A 202 21.48 -5.87 -7.51
C LEU A 202 21.68 -6.15 -6.02
N GLU A 203 20.92 -7.05 -5.43
CA GLU A 203 21.10 -7.46 -4.02
C GLU A 203 22.44 -8.17 -3.82
N GLY A 204 22.82 -9.02 -4.79
CA GLY A 204 24.07 -9.79 -4.79
C GLY A 204 25.27 -9.06 -5.38
N VAL A 205 25.21 -7.75 -5.71
CA VAL A 205 26.27 -7.05 -6.45
C VAL A 205 27.65 -7.14 -5.78
N ARG A 206 27.70 -7.13 -4.45
CA ARG A 206 28.96 -7.30 -3.70
C ARG A 206 29.56 -8.68 -3.89
N VAL A 207 28.72 -9.72 -3.95
CA VAL A 207 29.13 -11.11 -4.20
C VAL A 207 29.63 -11.25 -5.64
N VAL A 208 28.89 -10.69 -6.63
CA VAL A 208 29.29 -10.67 -8.04
C VAL A 208 30.67 -10.04 -8.20
N LYS A 209 30.91 -8.89 -7.54
CA LYS A 209 32.21 -8.20 -7.56
C LYS A 209 33.30 -8.98 -6.84
N ALA A 210 33.02 -9.57 -5.67
CA ALA A 210 33.99 -10.35 -4.91
C ALA A 210 34.49 -11.58 -5.68
N PHE A 211 33.63 -12.22 -6.48
CA PHE A 211 33.96 -13.39 -7.27
C PHE A 211 34.26 -13.12 -8.75
N VAL A 212 34.30 -11.84 -9.16
CA VAL A 212 34.58 -11.40 -10.54
C VAL A 212 33.65 -12.10 -11.56
N ARG A 213 32.34 -12.16 -11.25
CA ARG A 213 31.35 -12.86 -12.08
C ARG A 213 30.47 -11.91 -12.92
N ASP A 214 30.95 -10.71 -13.20
CA ASP A 214 30.25 -9.69 -14.00
C ASP A 214 29.81 -10.23 -15.37
N GLY A 215 30.68 -10.97 -16.07
CA GLY A 215 30.36 -11.53 -17.39
C GLY A 215 29.23 -12.58 -17.34
N HIS A 216 29.17 -13.37 -16.27
CA HIS A 216 28.12 -14.37 -16.08
C HIS A 216 26.75 -13.72 -15.84
N GLU A 217 26.70 -12.75 -14.92
CA GLU A 217 25.45 -12.04 -14.62
C GLU A 217 24.97 -11.17 -15.78
N SER A 218 25.90 -10.53 -16.51
CA SER A 218 25.56 -9.81 -17.74
C SER A 218 24.95 -10.73 -18.81
N ALA A 219 25.51 -11.91 -19.01
CA ALA A 219 24.97 -12.88 -19.97
C ALA A 219 23.58 -13.39 -19.55
N ARG A 220 23.38 -13.64 -18.26
CA ARG A 220 22.09 -14.04 -17.67
C ARG A 220 21.02 -12.97 -17.85
N PHE A 221 21.37 -11.70 -17.60
CA PHE A 221 20.49 -10.56 -17.84
C PHE A 221 20.15 -10.41 -19.33
N GLU A 222 21.17 -10.44 -20.21
CA GLU A 222 20.96 -10.33 -21.65
C GLU A 222 20.03 -11.42 -22.19
N GLN A 223 20.13 -12.65 -21.68
CA GLN A 223 19.24 -13.73 -22.10
C GLN A 223 17.79 -13.42 -21.70
N ALA A 224 17.55 -13.02 -20.45
CA ALA A 224 16.21 -12.66 -19.98
C ALA A 224 15.64 -11.44 -20.73
N ASN A 225 16.50 -10.45 -21.05
CA ASN A 225 16.13 -9.26 -21.80
C ASN A 225 15.78 -9.59 -23.26
N ARG A 226 16.57 -10.45 -23.93
CA ARG A 226 16.25 -10.94 -25.28
C ARG A 226 14.93 -11.67 -25.31
N ASP A 227 14.71 -12.59 -24.38
CA ASP A 227 13.46 -13.35 -24.26
C ASP A 227 12.23 -12.46 -24.11
N LEU A 228 12.34 -11.38 -23.32
CA LEU A 228 11.29 -10.36 -23.18
C LEU A 228 11.11 -9.57 -24.47
N THR A 229 12.22 -9.13 -25.10
CA THR A 229 12.21 -8.33 -26.32
C THR A 229 11.52 -9.09 -27.46
N ASP A 230 11.87 -10.36 -27.66
CA ASP A 230 11.26 -11.21 -28.69
C ASP A 230 9.76 -11.37 -28.49
N GLN A 231 9.34 -11.50 -27.23
CA GLN A 231 7.91 -11.59 -26.91
C GLN A 231 7.17 -10.26 -27.10
N MET A 232 7.82 -9.12 -26.79
CA MET A 232 7.26 -7.79 -27.07
C MET A 232 7.15 -7.52 -28.57
N ILE A 233 8.13 -7.98 -29.38
CA ILE A 233 8.05 -7.91 -30.84
C ILE A 233 6.84 -8.69 -31.35
N GLN A 234 6.58 -9.90 -30.82
CA GLN A 234 5.39 -10.68 -31.22
C GLN A 234 4.08 -9.95 -30.92
N VAL A 235 3.98 -9.30 -29.73
CA VAL A 235 2.82 -8.45 -29.41
C VAL A 235 2.71 -7.29 -30.38
N GLY A 236 3.84 -6.60 -30.65
CA GLY A 236 3.90 -5.48 -31.60
C GLY A 236 3.44 -5.89 -33.00
N GLN A 237 3.90 -7.04 -33.51
CA GLN A 237 3.48 -7.59 -34.79
C GLN A 237 1.98 -7.91 -34.83
N LEU A 238 1.44 -8.52 -33.76
CA LEU A 238 0.00 -8.79 -33.68
C LEU A 238 -0.82 -7.48 -33.69
N MET A 239 -0.38 -6.47 -32.95
CA MET A 239 -1.04 -5.15 -32.93
C MET A 239 -0.88 -4.40 -34.25
N ALA A 240 0.28 -4.55 -34.94
CA ALA A 240 0.52 -3.93 -36.23
C ALA A 240 -0.44 -4.45 -37.32
N VAL A 241 -0.97 -5.68 -37.21
CA VAL A 241 -1.97 -6.23 -38.13
C VAL A 241 -3.38 -5.78 -37.78
N LEU A 242 -3.71 -5.63 -36.49
CA LEU A 242 -5.05 -5.31 -36.03
C LEU A 242 -5.58 -3.97 -36.60
N MET A 243 -4.77 -2.91 -36.49
CA MET A 243 -5.20 -1.56 -36.88
C MET A 243 -5.44 -1.46 -38.41
N PRO A 244 -4.56 -1.89 -39.33
CA PRO A 244 -4.84 -1.88 -40.73
C PRO A 244 -6.07 -2.72 -41.13
N VAL A 245 -6.26 -3.89 -40.52
CA VAL A 245 -7.45 -4.73 -40.79
C VAL A 245 -8.73 -4.02 -40.37
N MET A 246 -8.72 -3.36 -39.20
CA MET A 246 -9.86 -2.56 -38.72
C MET A 246 -10.15 -1.39 -39.71
N PHE A 247 -9.13 -0.62 -40.08
CA PHE A 247 -9.29 0.45 -41.04
C PHE A 247 -9.77 -0.05 -42.40
N PHE A 248 -9.29 -1.21 -42.86
CA PHE A 248 -9.76 -1.85 -44.10
C PHE A 248 -11.27 -2.15 -44.01
N LEU A 249 -11.75 -2.75 -42.91
CA LEU A 249 -13.17 -3.04 -42.73
C LEU A 249 -14.02 -1.77 -42.69
N VAL A 250 -13.54 -0.73 -41.99
CA VAL A 250 -14.22 0.58 -41.96
C VAL A 250 -14.34 1.14 -43.37
N ASN A 251 -13.23 1.19 -44.14
CA ASN A 251 -13.23 1.72 -45.50
C ASN A 251 -14.07 0.86 -46.44
N LEU A 252 -14.07 -0.46 -46.26
CA LEU A 252 -14.97 -1.34 -47.04
C LEU A 252 -16.45 -0.98 -46.79
N GLY A 253 -16.80 -0.71 -45.54
CA GLY A 253 -18.13 -0.22 -45.21
C GLY A 253 -18.43 1.13 -45.84
N VAL A 254 -17.48 2.08 -45.80
CA VAL A 254 -17.63 3.40 -46.46
C VAL A 254 -17.84 3.21 -47.95
N VAL A 255 -17.06 2.35 -48.63
CA VAL A 255 -17.27 2.02 -50.04
C VAL A 255 -18.66 1.43 -50.26
N GLY A 256 -19.12 0.52 -49.38
CA GLY A 256 -20.48 -0.02 -49.44
C GLY A 256 -21.56 1.06 -49.33
N VAL A 257 -21.44 1.98 -48.36
CA VAL A 257 -22.36 3.10 -48.21
C VAL A 257 -22.38 4.02 -49.42
N VAL A 258 -21.22 4.36 -49.98
CA VAL A 258 -21.11 5.18 -51.18
C VAL A 258 -21.67 4.47 -52.40
N TRP A 259 -21.40 3.18 -52.58
CA TRP A 259 -21.89 2.38 -53.72
C TRP A 259 -23.42 2.23 -53.67
N PHE A 260 -23.96 1.69 -52.59
CA PHE A 260 -25.41 1.47 -52.46
C PHE A 260 -26.17 2.77 -52.31
N GLY A 261 -25.62 3.75 -51.53
CA GLY A 261 -26.17 5.07 -51.36
C GLY A 261 -26.18 5.88 -52.68
N GLY A 262 -25.11 5.75 -53.52
CA GLY A 262 -25.02 6.32 -54.86
C GLY A 262 -26.09 5.76 -55.80
N GLN A 263 -26.29 4.43 -55.81
CA GLN A 263 -27.35 3.80 -56.62
C GLN A 263 -28.76 4.31 -56.19
N LEU A 264 -29.02 4.39 -54.87
CA LEU A 264 -30.28 4.90 -54.34
C LEU A 264 -30.45 6.41 -54.65
N THR A 265 -29.39 7.17 -54.72
CA THR A 265 -29.43 8.60 -55.09
C THR A 265 -29.77 8.75 -56.56
N ILE A 266 -29.13 7.99 -57.47
CA ILE A 266 -29.42 7.96 -58.91
C ILE A 266 -30.87 7.57 -59.20
N SER A 267 -31.40 6.63 -58.43
CA SER A 267 -32.83 6.24 -58.52
C SER A 267 -33.82 7.19 -57.85
N GLY A 268 -33.36 8.29 -57.28
CA GLY A 268 -34.18 9.29 -56.61
C GLY A 268 -34.65 8.91 -55.19
N GLY A 269 -34.16 7.78 -54.63
CA GLY A 269 -34.56 7.30 -53.31
C GLY A 269 -33.86 7.97 -52.13
N LEU A 270 -32.66 8.57 -52.37
CA LEU A 270 -31.89 9.31 -51.34
C LEU A 270 -31.32 10.61 -51.93
N LYS A 271 -31.04 11.57 -51.03
CA LYS A 271 -30.27 12.77 -51.35
C LYS A 271 -28.78 12.57 -51.12
N ILE A 272 -27.94 13.34 -51.81
CA ILE A 272 -26.46 13.23 -51.67
C ILE A 272 -25.99 13.49 -50.24
N GLY A 273 -26.56 14.50 -49.56
CA GLY A 273 -26.24 14.81 -48.18
C GLY A 273 -26.57 13.69 -47.20
N GLN A 274 -27.62 12.90 -47.49
CA GLN A 274 -27.92 11.71 -46.67
C GLN A 274 -26.83 10.64 -46.79
N VAL A 275 -26.26 10.44 -47.97
CA VAL A 275 -25.13 9.50 -48.16
C VAL A 275 -23.92 9.96 -47.39
N VAL A 276 -23.56 11.26 -47.48
CA VAL A 276 -22.41 11.81 -46.76
C VAL A 276 -22.61 11.73 -45.25
N ALA A 277 -23.80 12.06 -44.74
CA ALA A 277 -24.12 11.91 -43.31
C ALA A 277 -24.02 10.46 -42.84
N SER A 278 -24.45 9.50 -43.68
CA SER A 278 -24.36 8.07 -43.37
C SER A 278 -22.91 7.58 -43.26
N VAL A 279 -22.00 8.06 -44.12
CA VAL A 279 -20.55 7.79 -44.02
C VAL A 279 -19.99 8.29 -42.68
N ASN A 280 -20.37 9.54 -42.30
CA ASN A 280 -19.91 10.12 -41.04
C ASN A 280 -20.45 9.37 -39.80
N TYR A 281 -21.74 9.04 -39.77
CA TYR A 281 -22.33 8.25 -38.66
C TYR A 281 -21.70 6.85 -38.56
N MET A 282 -21.42 6.21 -39.68
CA MET A 282 -20.76 4.92 -39.71
C MET A 282 -19.36 4.99 -39.08
N THR A 283 -18.57 5.99 -39.47
CA THR A 283 -17.23 6.21 -38.91
C THR A 283 -17.29 6.50 -37.39
N LEU A 284 -18.24 7.36 -36.95
CA LEU A 284 -18.46 7.66 -35.54
C LEU A 284 -18.90 6.45 -34.70
N SER A 285 -19.56 5.45 -35.32
CA SER A 285 -20.02 4.25 -34.61
C SER A 285 -18.91 3.23 -34.36
N ILE A 286 -17.95 3.10 -35.27
CA ILE A 286 -16.94 2.01 -35.24
C ILE A 286 -15.79 2.36 -34.32
N PHE A 287 -15.32 3.59 -34.34
CA PHE A 287 -14.16 4.02 -33.54
C PHE A 287 -14.33 3.77 -32.02
N PRO A 288 -15.48 4.05 -31.41
CA PRO A 288 -15.72 3.74 -30.00
C PRO A 288 -15.66 2.25 -29.66
N LEU A 289 -16.07 1.38 -30.57
CA LEU A 289 -16.01 -0.07 -30.34
C LEU A 289 -14.57 -0.57 -30.16
N MET A 290 -13.63 0.01 -30.94
CA MET A 290 -12.20 -0.27 -30.78
C MET A 290 -11.70 0.20 -29.40
N MET A 291 -12.10 1.40 -28.95
CA MET A 291 -11.70 1.95 -27.65
C MET A 291 -12.18 1.06 -26.49
N LEU A 292 -13.42 0.55 -26.54
CA LEU A 292 -13.96 -0.33 -25.51
C LEU A 292 -13.15 -1.63 -25.39
N GLY A 293 -12.71 -2.20 -26.51
CA GLY A 293 -11.87 -3.40 -26.51
C GLY A 293 -10.54 -3.20 -25.78
N MET A 294 -9.92 -2.03 -25.94
CA MET A 294 -8.64 -1.70 -25.27
C MET A 294 -8.78 -1.46 -23.75
N MET A 295 -9.99 -1.25 -23.25
CA MET A 295 -10.24 -0.94 -21.83
C MET A 295 -10.43 -2.19 -20.95
N LEU A 296 -10.60 -3.37 -21.52
CA LEU A 296 -10.80 -4.61 -20.77
C LEU A 296 -9.61 -4.94 -19.86
N GLY A 297 -8.39 -4.71 -20.34
CA GLY A 297 -7.17 -4.93 -19.56
C GLY A 297 -7.10 -4.05 -18.31
N PRO A 298 -7.10 -2.71 -18.46
CA PRO A 298 -7.12 -1.77 -17.33
C PRO A 298 -8.26 -2.02 -16.34
N LEU A 299 -9.46 -2.39 -16.82
CA LEU A 299 -10.60 -2.68 -15.96
C LEU A 299 -10.37 -3.93 -15.09
N SER A 300 -9.80 -4.98 -15.68
CA SER A 300 -9.45 -6.21 -14.95
C SER A 300 -8.34 -5.96 -13.93
N ALA A 301 -7.32 -5.18 -14.30
CA ALA A 301 -6.25 -4.79 -13.39
C ALA A 301 -6.78 -3.97 -12.20
N ALA A 302 -7.69 -3.04 -12.46
CA ALA A 302 -8.30 -2.24 -11.39
C ALA A 302 -9.20 -3.08 -10.46
N ASP A 303 -9.89 -4.13 -10.96
CA ASP A 303 -10.68 -5.02 -10.10
C ASP A 303 -9.78 -5.84 -9.16
N ALA A 304 -8.62 -6.31 -9.65
CA ALA A 304 -7.61 -6.97 -8.83
C ALA A 304 -6.98 -6.00 -7.80
N SER A 305 -6.67 -4.75 -8.21
CA SER A 305 -6.19 -3.71 -7.30
C SER A 305 -7.23 -3.36 -6.23
N ALA A 306 -8.51 -3.26 -6.62
CA ALA A 306 -9.63 -3.05 -5.72
C ALA A 306 -9.77 -4.18 -4.69
N GLU A 307 -9.55 -5.43 -5.09
CA GLU A 307 -9.57 -6.58 -4.18
C GLU A 307 -8.46 -6.48 -3.13
N ARG A 308 -7.22 -6.14 -3.53
CA ARG A 308 -6.11 -5.94 -2.58
C ARG A 308 -6.33 -4.77 -1.63
N ILE A 309 -6.94 -3.68 -2.10
CA ILE A 309 -7.32 -2.55 -1.23
C ILE A 309 -8.37 -2.99 -0.21
N LEU A 310 -9.39 -3.74 -0.65
CA LEU A 310 -10.45 -4.23 0.25
C LEU A 310 -9.92 -5.21 1.29
N GLN A 311 -8.91 -6.03 0.96
CA GLN A 311 -8.24 -6.89 1.96
C GLN A 311 -7.68 -6.09 3.13
N VAL A 312 -7.19 -4.84 2.88
CA VAL A 312 -6.73 -3.96 3.96
C VAL A 312 -7.91 -3.30 4.68
N LEU A 313 -8.88 -2.78 3.93
CA LEU A 313 -10.01 -2.04 4.51
C LEU A 313 -10.97 -2.94 5.32
N ASP A 314 -11.08 -4.20 4.93
CA ASP A 314 -11.95 -5.20 5.59
C ASP A 314 -11.21 -5.94 6.72
N ALA A 315 -9.89 -5.83 6.81
CA ALA A 315 -9.13 -6.48 7.88
C ALA A 315 -9.47 -5.85 9.23
N GLU A 316 -9.86 -6.67 10.18
CA GLU A 316 -10.14 -6.23 11.53
C GLU A 316 -8.85 -6.27 12.37
N PRO A 317 -8.62 -5.27 13.25
CA PRO A 317 -7.56 -5.36 14.24
C PRO A 317 -7.77 -6.59 15.14
N GLU A 318 -6.71 -7.40 15.33
CA GLU A 318 -6.77 -8.59 16.20
C GLU A 318 -6.92 -8.20 17.66
N VAL A 319 -6.27 -7.09 18.07
CA VAL A 319 -6.37 -6.53 19.41
C VAL A 319 -7.26 -5.31 19.38
N LYS A 320 -8.34 -5.34 20.15
CA LYS A 320 -9.34 -4.25 20.25
C LYS A 320 -9.65 -3.95 21.71
N ASP A 321 -9.96 -2.69 22.00
CA ASP A 321 -10.49 -2.32 23.29
C ASP A 321 -11.84 -2.99 23.56
N ARG A 322 -12.01 -3.52 24.76
CA ARG A 322 -13.32 -4.00 25.24
C ARG A 322 -14.22 -2.81 25.56
N THR A 323 -15.50 -2.98 25.35
CA THR A 323 -16.49 -1.91 25.55
C THR A 323 -16.63 -1.49 27.03
N ASP A 324 -16.25 -2.37 27.94
CA ASP A 324 -16.29 -2.22 29.40
C ASP A 324 -14.91 -1.94 30.02
N ALA A 325 -13.89 -1.72 29.20
CA ALA A 325 -12.54 -1.42 29.64
C ALA A 325 -12.50 -0.15 30.50
N GLN A 326 -11.81 -0.22 31.64
CA GLN A 326 -11.71 0.86 32.63
C GLN A 326 -10.28 1.38 32.75
N VAL A 327 -10.14 2.70 32.88
CA VAL A 327 -8.83 3.30 33.10
C VAL A 327 -8.44 3.05 34.57
N PRO A 328 -7.33 2.33 34.85
CA PRO A 328 -6.90 2.08 36.22
C PRO A 328 -6.45 3.39 36.90
N SER A 329 -6.76 3.56 38.16
CA SER A 329 -6.31 4.70 38.98
C SER A 329 -5.15 4.28 39.89
N GLY A 330 -4.09 5.09 39.95
CA GLY A 330 -2.98 4.87 40.88
C GLY A 330 -2.13 3.65 40.53
N VAL A 331 -1.76 3.49 39.24
CA VAL A 331 -0.92 2.39 38.78
C VAL A 331 0.43 2.43 39.48
N VAL A 332 0.83 1.30 40.10
CA VAL A 332 2.11 1.13 40.81
C VAL A 332 3.11 0.28 40.01
N GLY A 333 2.63 -0.49 39.01
CA GLY A 333 3.47 -1.20 38.08
C GLY A 333 3.74 -2.68 38.44
N ARG A 334 2.88 -3.34 39.21
CA ARG A 334 2.97 -4.80 39.42
C ARG A 334 2.48 -5.51 38.17
N VAL A 335 3.36 -6.34 37.57
CA VAL A 335 3.01 -7.15 36.40
C VAL A 335 2.98 -8.64 36.78
N ALA A 336 1.87 -9.32 36.43
CA ALA A 336 1.81 -10.77 36.63
C ALA A 336 1.30 -11.50 35.38
N PHE A 337 1.95 -12.61 35.08
CA PHE A 337 1.53 -13.60 34.09
C PHE A 337 0.95 -14.78 34.83
N GLU A 338 -0.25 -15.22 34.50
CA GLU A 338 -0.95 -16.30 35.17
C GLU A 338 -1.33 -17.36 34.15
N ASN A 339 -0.61 -18.48 34.16
CA ASN A 339 -0.76 -19.63 33.26
C ASN A 339 -0.88 -19.22 31.78
N VAL A 340 0.03 -18.34 31.32
CA VAL A 340 -0.05 -17.74 29.98
C VAL A 340 0.44 -18.72 28.93
N CYS A 341 -0.40 -18.89 27.88
CA CYS A 341 -0.06 -19.55 26.63
C CYS A 341 -0.24 -18.56 25.47
N PHE A 342 0.75 -18.51 24.58
CA PHE A 342 0.74 -17.59 23.44
C PHE A 342 1.33 -18.23 22.18
N SER A 343 0.70 -17.96 21.02
CA SER A 343 1.16 -18.30 19.68
C SER A 343 0.85 -17.17 18.69
N TYR A 344 1.72 -16.94 17.71
CA TYR A 344 1.47 -15.93 16.65
C TYR A 344 0.41 -16.35 15.63
N ASN A 345 0.17 -17.65 15.46
CA ASN A 345 -0.72 -18.21 14.42
C ASN A 345 -2.09 -18.68 14.94
N HIS A 346 -2.51 -18.25 16.13
CA HIS A 346 -3.74 -18.70 16.77
C HIS A 346 -3.88 -20.24 16.79
N GLY A 347 -3.53 -20.85 17.92
CA GLY A 347 -3.63 -22.30 18.18
C GLY A 347 -2.55 -22.77 19.16
N CYS A 348 -2.95 -23.44 20.22
CA CYS A 348 -2.01 -23.96 21.23
C CYS A 348 -1.28 -25.25 20.79
N ASP A 349 -1.34 -25.62 19.50
CA ASP A 349 -0.68 -26.84 19.01
C ASP A 349 0.84 -26.68 18.95
N GLU A 350 1.34 -25.46 18.65
CA GLU A 350 2.75 -25.08 18.69
C GLU A 350 2.92 -23.73 19.39
N PRO A 351 2.79 -23.65 20.73
CA PRO A 351 2.87 -22.41 21.45
C PRO A 351 4.30 -21.87 21.49
N VAL A 352 4.43 -20.54 21.32
CA VAL A 352 5.70 -19.83 21.54
C VAL A 352 5.97 -19.67 23.04
N LEU A 353 4.91 -19.52 23.85
CA LEU A 353 4.96 -19.49 25.31
C LEU A 353 3.91 -20.48 25.85
N SER A 354 4.28 -21.29 26.83
CA SER A 354 3.42 -22.32 27.40
C SER A 354 3.51 -22.37 28.92
N GLY A 355 2.36 -22.11 29.59
CA GLY A 355 2.25 -22.21 31.04
C GLY A 355 3.17 -21.24 31.78
N ILE A 356 3.25 -20.00 31.34
CA ILE A 356 4.07 -18.97 31.97
C ILE A 356 3.37 -18.43 33.20
N ASP A 357 4.01 -18.64 34.36
CA ASP A 357 3.67 -18.02 35.63
C ASP A 357 4.84 -17.15 36.09
N LEU A 358 4.66 -15.83 36.16
CA LEU A 358 5.70 -14.87 36.52
C LEU A 358 5.09 -13.67 37.21
N VAL A 359 5.69 -13.22 38.30
CA VAL A 359 5.31 -11.98 38.99
C VAL A 359 6.53 -11.06 39.06
N ALA A 360 6.34 -9.82 38.62
CA ALA A 360 7.26 -8.71 38.85
C ALA A 360 6.60 -7.72 39.82
N GLU A 361 7.22 -7.50 40.96
CA GLU A 361 6.73 -6.56 41.96
C GLU A 361 7.06 -5.11 41.54
N PRO A 362 6.32 -4.09 42.05
CA PRO A 362 6.59 -2.69 41.74
C PRO A 362 8.04 -2.30 42.02
N GLY A 363 8.68 -1.62 41.06
CA GLY A 363 10.09 -1.23 41.15
C GLY A 363 11.09 -2.34 40.96
N GLN A 364 10.67 -3.58 40.77
CA GLN A 364 11.56 -4.72 40.58
C GLN A 364 12.16 -4.73 39.17
N ARG A 365 13.44 -5.06 39.09
CA ARG A 365 14.14 -5.29 37.82
C ARG A 365 14.13 -6.78 37.49
N VAL A 366 13.40 -7.16 36.44
CA VAL A 366 13.30 -8.53 35.94
C VAL A 366 14.12 -8.67 34.66
N ALA A 367 15.13 -9.51 34.68
CA ALA A 367 15.93 -9.85 33.52
C ALA A 367 15.42 -11.14 32.87
N VAL A 368 15.20 -11.15 31.56
CA VAL A 368 14.77 -12.33 30.80
C VAL A 368 15.94 -12.83 29.95
N LEU A 369 16.40 -14.04 30.24
CA LEU A 369 17.53 -14.69 29.61
C LEU A 369 17.08 -15.96 28.87
N GLY A 370 17.83 -16.39 27.85
CA GLY A 370 17.56 -17.62 27.10
C GLY A 370 18.10 -17.57 25.68
N ALA A 371 18.10 -18.69 25.00
CA ALA A 371 18.56 -18.81 23.61
C ALA A 371 17.70 -17.97 22.64
N THR A 372 18.24 -17.68 21.46
CA THR A 372 17.44 -17.06 20.39
C THR A 372 16.27 -17.98 20.04
N GLY A 373 15.06 -17.39 19.93
CA GLY A 373 13.83 -18.17 19.67
C GLY A 373 13.18 -18.78 20.92
N SER A 374 13.69 -18.56 22.14
CA SER A 374 13.06 -19.09 23.37
C SER A 374 11.77 -18.37 23.80
N GLY A 375 11.37 -17.26 23.14
CA GLY A 375 10.14 -16.53 23.45
C GLY A 375 10.33 -15.26 24.28
N LYS A 376 11.56 -14.77 24.52
CA LYS A 376 11.85 -13.59 25.36
C LYS A 376 11.10 -12.32 24.93
N SER A 377 11.26 -11.92 23.67
CA SER A 377 10.57 -10.74 23.14
C SER A 377 9.05 -10.94 23.11
N SER A 378 8.58 -12.16 22.82
CA SER A 378 7.17 -12.50 22.87
C SER A 378 6.57 -12.28 24.27
N LEU A 379 7.31 -12.70 25.31
CA LEU A 379 6.87 -12.53 26.71
C LEU A 379 6.64 -11.06 27.04
N ILE A 380 7.63 -10.19 26.80
CA ILE A 380 7.55 -8.78 27.15
C ILE A 380 6.57 -8.00 26.28
N HIS A 381 6.33 -8.42 25.04
CA HIS A 381 5.36 -7.79 24.13
C HIS A 381 3.89 -8.00 24.55
N LEU A 382 3.62 -8.98 25.42
CA LEU A 382 2.29 -9.18 25.99
C LEU A 382 1.93 -8.11 27.05
N ILE A 383 2.92 -7.49 27.70
CA ILE A 383 2.69 -6.47 28.74
C ILE A 383 2.00 -5.22 28.15
N PRO A 384 2.51 -4.57 27.06
CA PRO A 384 1.82 -3.45 26.42
C PRO A 384 0.65 -3.89 25.53
N ARG A 385 0.29 -5.19 25.60
CA ARG A 385 -0.78 -5.79 24.81
C ARG A 385 -0.59 -5.51 23.31
N PHE A 386 0.61 -5.84 22.78
CA PHE A 386 0.83 -5.87 21.34
C PHE A 386 0.12 -7.06 20.69
N TYR A 387 -0.05 -8.13 21.47
CA TYR A 387 -0.80 -9.34 21.15
C TYR A 387 -1.68 -9.72 22.34
N ASP A 388 -2.77 -10.42 22.10
CA ASP A 388 -3.58 -11.03 23.15
C ASP A 388 -3.13 -12.47 23.42
N VAL A 389 -3.21 -12.91 24.68
CA VAL A 389 -2.90 -14.29 25.06
C VAL A 389 -4.02 -15.25 24.68
N GLU A 390 -3.69 -16.49 24.30
CA GLU A 390 -4.69 -17.51 23.98
C GLU A 390 -5.30 -18.16 25.23
N ARG A 391 -4.48 -18.37 26.24
CA ARG A 391 -4.90 -18.89 27.55
C ARG A 391 -4.19 -18.13 28.66
N GLY A 392 -4.81 -18.12 29.83
CA GLY A 392 -4.32 -17.36 30.96
C GLY A 392 -4.59 -15.87 30.83
N ARG A 393 -3.83 -15.09 31.56
CA ARG A 393 -3.93 -13.62 31.55
C ARG A 393 -2.62 -12.95 31.94
N VAL A 394 -2.43 -11.75 31.44
CA VAL A 394 -1.42 -10.80 31.90
C VAL A 394 -2.14 -9.70 32.66
N THR A 395 -1.66 -9.36 33.83
CA THR A 395 -2.29 -8.33 34.67
C THR A 395 -1.31 -7.21 34.99
N LEU A 396 -1.83 -5.97 35.03
CA LEU A 396 -1.16 -4.81 35.59
C LEU A 396 -1.91 -4.39 36.86
N ASP A 397 -1.22 -4.46 38.01
CA ASP A 397 -1.79 -4.22 39.33
C ASP A 397 -3.04 -5.07 39.63
N GLY A 398 -3.06 -6.31 39.15
CA GLY A 398 -4.16 -7.26 39.33
C GLY A 398 -5.31 -7.09 38.32
N VAL A 399 -5.30 -6.07 37.47
CA VAL A 399 -6.28 -5.89 36.40
C VAL A 399 -5.77 -6.52 35.10
N ASP A 400 -6.59 -7.35 34.46
CA ASP A 400 -6.23 -7.96 33.16
C ASP A 400 -5.97 -6.84 32.14
N VAL A 401 -4.85 -6.91 31.41
CA VAL A 401 -4.49 -5.91 30.39
C VAL A 401 -5.56 -5.79 29.30
N ARG A 402 -6.41 -6.80 29.12
CA ARG A 402 -7.54 -6.80 28.17
C ARG A 402 -8.71 -5.94 28.64
N ASP A 403 -8.80 -5.67 29.94
CA ASP A 403 -9.83 -4.85 30.56
C ASP A 403 -9.39 -3.39 30.74
N ILE A 404 -8.18 -3.06 30.30
CA ILE A 404 -7.63 -1.69 30.28
C ILE A 404 -7.66 -1.16 28.84
N PRO A 405 -8.13 0.08 28.58
CA PRO A 405 -8.05 0.68 27.27
C PRO A 405 -6.58 0.78 26.80
N LEU A 406 -6.31 0.43 25.53
CA LEU A 406 -4.94 0.35 24.98
C LEU A 406 -4.14 1.64 25.20
N HIS A 407 -4.78 2.79 25.01
CA HIS A 407 -4.11 4.08 25.21
C HIS A 407 -3.70 4.30 26.67
N ALA A 408 -4.54 3.89 27.63
CA ALA A 408 -4.26 4.03 29.05
C ALA A 408 -3.19 3.04 29.51
N LEU A 409 -3.24 1.80 29.02
CA LEU A 409 -2.21 0.77 29.27
C LEU A 409 -0.84 1.23 28.76
N ARG A 410 -0.78 1.60 27.49
CA ARG A 410 0.48 1.98 26.82
C ARG A 410 1.07 3.30 27.33
N ALA A 411 0.26 4.18 27.90
CA ALA A 411 0.74 5.37 28.61
C ALA A 411 1.50 5.03 29.91
N GLN A 412 1.31 3.83 30.47
CA GLN A 412 2.02 3.36 31.67
C GLN A 412 3.27 2.53 31.31
N VAL A 413 3.47 2.20 30.04
CA VAL A 413 4.53 1.29 29.60
C VAL A 413 5.47 2.00 28.62
N GLY A 414 6.71 2.19 29.03
CA GLY A 414 7.79 2.65 28.14
C GLY A 414 8.45 1.46 27.47
N VAL A 415 8.63 1.52 26.13
CA VAL A 415 9.22 0.40 25.39
C VAL A 415 10.37 0.88 24.52
N ALA A 416 11.55 0.31 24.71
CA ALA A 416 12.66 0.40 23.79
C ALA A 416 12.84 -0.95 23.09
N LEU A 417 12.44 -1.00 21.82
CA LEU A 417 12.46 -2.21 20.99
C LEU A 417 13.87 -2.55 20.51
N GLN A 418 14.11 -3.81 20.17
CA GLN A 418 15.37 -4.32 19.64
C GLN A 418 15.85 -3.54 18.41
N GLU A 419 14.96 -3.27 17.46
CA GLU A 419 15.25 -2.38 16.32
C GLU A 419 14.85 -0.93 16.67
N ALA A 420 15.83 -0.08 16.90
CA ALA A 420 15.61 1.33 17.19
C ALA A 420 15.19 2.10 15.93
N VAL A 421 13.88 2.22 15.71
CA VAL A 421 13.33 2.99 14.60
C VAL A 421 13.26 4.47 14.96
N LEU A 422 13.93 5.31 14.15
CA LEU A 422 13.87 6.77 14.24
C LEU A 422 13.10 7.35 13.06
N PHE A 423 12.35 8.42 13.33
CA PHE A 423 11.63 9.18 12.32
C PHE A 423 12.48 10.33 11.78
N SER A 424 12.23 10.73 10.55
CA SER A 424 12.81 11.95 9.99
C SER A 424 12.30 13.18 10.77
N GLY A 425 13.18 14.09 11.07
CA GLY A 425 12.94 15.25 11.93
C GLY A 425 14.14 15.49 12.83
N THR A 426 14.02 16.28 13.89
CA THR A 426 15.13 16.55 14.80
C THR A 426 15.34 15.41 15.82
N ILE A 427 16.51 15.38 16.45
CA ILE A 427 16.75 14.48 17.60
C ILE A 427 15.75 14.78 18.72
N ARG A 428 15.48 16.05 18.99
CA ARG A 428 14.46 16.52 19.93
C ARG A 428 13.10 15.92 19.66
N ASP A 429 12.63 16.01 18.40
CA ASP A 429 11.33 15.45 17.98
C ASP A 429 11.27 13.94 18.18
N ASN A 430 12.37 13.25 17.90
CA ASN A 430 12.48 11.82 18.09
C ASN A 430 12.38 11.39 19.55
N ILE A 431 13.01 12.11 20.47
CA ILE A 431 12.89 11.84 21.92
C ILE A 431 11.49 12.19 22.40
N ARG A 432 10.93 13.35 21.99
CA ARG A 432 9.61 13.87 22.36
C ARG A 432 8.45 13.07 21.79
N TYR A 433 8.70 12.12 20.88
CA TYR A 433 7.68 11.38 20.15
C TYR A 433 6.67 10.67 21.07
N GLY A 434 7.11 10.12 22.20
CA GLY A 434 6.25 9.45 23.19
C GLY A 434 5.43 10.39 24.09
N CYS A 435 5.87 11.65 24.24
CA CYS A 435 5.24 12.68 25.06
C CYS A 435 5.37 14.05 24.37
N PRO A 436 4.48 14.41 23.44
CA PRO A 436 4.58 15.64 22.64
C PRO A 436 4.57 16.93 23.49
N GLU A 437 3.95 16.91 24.66
CA GLU A 437 3.83 18.05 25.57
C GLU A 437 5.04 18.21 26.52
N ALA A 438 6.03 17.29 26.44
CA ALA A 438 7.21 17.36 27.31
C ALA A 438 8.04 18.63 27.04
N THR A 439 8.54 19.22 28.12
CA THR A 439 9.40 20.40 28.04
C THR A 439 10.81 20.05 27.53
N ASP A 440 11.58 21.06 27.14
CA ASP A 440 12.96 20.85 26.69
C ASP A 440 13.85 20.31 27.82
N GLU A 441 13.59 20.73 29.06
CA GLU A 441 14.29 20.26 30.25
C GLU A 441 14.05 18.77 30.48
N GLU A 442 12.81 18.29 30.32
CA GLU A 442 12.46 16.87 30.43
C GLU A 442 13.11 16.04 29.32
N VAL A 443 13.14 16.56 28.08
CA VAL A 443 13.85 15.92 26.95
C VAL A 443 15.34 15.78 27.25
N VAL A 444 15.97 16.83 27.78
CA VAL A 444 17.40 16.81 28.16
C VAL A 444 17.63 15.84 29.32
N ALA A 445 16.73 15.80 30.31
CA ALA A 445 16.85 14.87 31.44
C ALA A 445 16.75 13.41 30.98
N ALA A 446 15.79 13.08 30.12
CA ALA A 446 15.64 11.75 29.52
C ALA A 446 16.86 11.36 28.68
N ALA A 447 17.41 12.30 27.90
CA ALA A 447 18.62 12.08 27.11
C ALA A 447 19.84 11.83 27.98
N LYS A 448 19.98 12.53 29.12
CA LYS A 448 21.04 12.28 30.10
C LYS A 448 20.91 10.90 30.73
N ALA A 449 19.72 10.52 31.16
CA ALA A 449 19.46 9.21 31.73
C ALA A 449 19.77 8.06 30.76
N ALA A 450 19.58 8.27 29.45
CA ALA A 450 19.92 7.33 28.40
C ALA A 450 21.36 7.47 27.87
N GLN A 451 22.24 8.26 28.55
CA GLN A 451 23.60 8.55 28.12
C GLN A 451 23.69 9.07 26.67
N ALA A 452 22.65 9.79 26.24
CA ALA A 452 22.58 10.33 24.87
C ALA A 452 23.03 11.79 24.80
N HIS A 453 23.01 12.54 25.90
CA HIS A 453 23.25 13.98 25.94
C HIS A 453 24.59 14.38 25.34
N GLU A 454 25.69 13.71 25.71
CA GLU A 454 27.03 14.07 25.29
C GLU A 454 27.23 13.96 23.77
N PHE A 455 26.79 12.83 23.17
CA PHE A 455 26.92 12.70 21.73
C PHE A 455 25.99 13.67 20.97
N ILE A 456 24.80 13.98 21.55
CA ILE A 456 23.89 14.97 20.96
C ILE A 456 24.54 16.33 20.91
N MET A 457 25.17 16.76 22.02
CA MET A 457 25.87 18.04 22.12
C MET A 457 27.15 18.10 21.28
N ALA A 458 27.70 16.96 20.86
CA ALA A 458 28.81 16.90 19.93
C ALA A 458 28.43 17.22 18.47
N PHE A 459 27.15 17.19 18.12
CA PHE A 459 26.68 17.68 16.83
C PHE A 459 26.61 19.20 16.79
N PRO A 460 26.87 19.83 15.63
CA PRO A 460 26.82 21.29 15.51
C PRO A 460 25.51 21.92 15.97
N ASP A 461 24.37 21.27 15.68
CA ASP A 461 23.02 21.76 15.98
C ASP A 461 22.43 21.11 17.25
N GLY A 462 23.22 20.30 17.99
CA GLY A 462 22.78 19.65 19.22
C GLY A 462 21.45 18.88 19.06
N TYR A 463 20.46 19.20 19.89
CA TYR A 463 19.14 18.57 19.84
C TYR A 463 18.34 18.87 18.57
N ASP A 464 18.68 19.94 17.83
CA ASP A 464 18.00 20.33 16.60
C ASP A 464 18.67 19.69 15.36
N THR A 465 19.67 18.81 15.57
CA THR A 465 20.28 18.01 14.50
C THR A 465 19.24 17.16 13.80
N GLU A 466 19.18 17.26 12.46
CA GLU A 466 18.26 16.48 11.65
C GLU A 466 18.66 15.00 11.58
N VAL A 467 17.68 14.14 11.83
CA VAL A 467 17.75 12.68 11.70
C VAL A 467 17.24 12.31 10.31
N GLY A 468 18.11 11.71 9.50
CA GLY A 468 17.74 11.19 8.18
C GLY A 468 16.80 9.98 8.27
N GLN A 469 16.29 9.54 7.12
CA GLN A 469 15.38 8.41 7.03
C GLN A 469 15.96 7.19 7.77
N ARG A 470 15.21 6.64 8.75
CA ARG A 470 15.63 5.57 9.66
C ARG A 470 16.94 5.84 10.40
N GLY A 471 17.28 7.11 10.60
CA GLY A 471 18.51 7.49 11.32
C GLY A 471 19.79 7.06 10.60
N VAL A 472 19.83 7.09 9.26
CA VAL A 472 21.00 6.65 8.45
C VAL A 472 22.30 7.37 8.83
N ASN A 473 22.22 8.56 9.39
CA ASN A 473 23.34 9.40 9.84
C ASN A 473 23.77 9.17 11.29
N LEU A 474 23.15 8.19 11.98
CA LEU A 474 23.47 7.84 13.36
C LEU A 474 24.01 6.41 13.48
N SER A 475 24.94 6.17 14.42
CA SER A 475 25.40 4.82 14.73
C SER A 475 24.30 3.98 15.40
N GLY A 476 24.44 2.65 15.39
CA GLY A 476 23.50 1.74 16.06
C GLY A 476 23.30 2.06 17.54
N GLY A 477 24.40 2.25 18.29
CA GLY A 477 24.34 2.63 19.70
C GLY A 477 23.73 4.00 19.96
N GLN A 478 23.94 4.99 19.07
CA GLN A 478 23.25 6.29 19.17
C GLN A 478 21.73 6.15 18.98
N LYS A 479 21.29 5.36 18.00
CA LYS A 479 19.86 5.07 17.79
C LYS A 479 19.23 4.38 19.00
N GLN A 480 19.91 3.39 19.57
CA GLN A 480 19.43 2.68 20.76
C GLN A 480 19.29 3.63 21.95
N ARG A 481 20.28 4.46 22.22
CA ARG A 481 20.22 5.47 23.30
C ARG A 481 19.07 6.47 23.11
N LEU A 482 18.80 6.93 21.87
CA LEU A 482 17.64 7.77 21.59
C LEU A 482 16.31 7.02 21.79
N SER A 483 16.25 5.73 21.47
CA SER A 483 15.06 4.89 21.74
C SER A 483 14.81 4.71 23.23
N ILE A 484 15.88 4.52 24.02
CA ILE A 484 15.79 4.47 25.50
C ILE A 484 15.32 5.83 26.06
N ALA A 485 15.91 6.95 25.59
CA ALA A 485 15.48 8.30 26.01
C ALA A 485 13.99 8.54 25.72
N ARG A 486 13.49 8.11 24.56
CA ARG A 486 12.07 8.16 24.20
C ARG A 486 11.20 7.35 25.16
N ALA A 487 11.65 6.16 25.55
CA ALA A 487 10.91 5.29 26.47
C ALA A 487 10.89 5.86 27.90
N LEU A 488 11.95 6.53 28.33
CA LEU A 488 12.06 7.15 29.65
C LEU A 488 11.23 8.44 29.77
N LEU A 489 11.12 9.21 28.69
CA LEU A 489 10.43 10.51 28.70
C LEU A 489 8.93 10.40 29.07
N VAL A 490 8.28 9.27 28.83
CA VAL A 490 6.88 9.04 29.20
C VAL A 490 6.69 8.78 30.70
N HIS A 491 7.76 8.77 31.50
CA HIS A 491 7.74 8.44 32.94
C HIS A 491 6.93 7.17 33.24
N PRO A 492 7.29 6.03 32.62
CA PRO A 492 6.48 4.83 32.67
C PRO A 492 6.49 4.18 34.06
N LYS A 493 5.40 3.47 34.40
CA LYS A 493 5.36 2.56 35.57
C LYS A 493 5.96 1.19 35.27
N VAL A 494 6.01 0.82 34.00
CA VAL A 494 6.68 -0.38 33.51
C VAL A 494 7.59 0.00 32.34
N LEU A 495 8.88 -0.27 32.44
CA LEU A 495 9.86 -0.05 31.39
C LEU A 495 10.27 -1.39 30.77
N ILE A 496 10.25 -1.47 29.45
CA ILE A 496 10.66 -2.65 28.67
C ILE A 496 11.87 -2.29 27.82
N LEU A 497 12.95 -3.02 28.01
CA LEU A 497 14.20 -2.90 27.25
C LEU A 497 14.45 -4.21 26.51
N ASP A 498 14.04 -4.29 25.22
CA ASP A 498 14.20 -5.49 24.40
C ASP A 498 15.53 -5.43 23.64
N ASP A 499 16.58 -6.05 24.20
CA ASP A 499 17.95 -6.11 23.63
C ASP A 499 18.47 -4.72 23.17
N SER A 500 18.00 -3.68 23.86
CA SER A 500 18.16 -2.27 23.45
C SER A 500 19.55 -1.69 23.74
N THR A 501 20.45 -2.46 24.36
CA THR A 501 21.83 -2.07 24.64
C THR A 501 22.86 -2.89 23.83
N SER A 502 22.41 -3.80 22.98
CA SER A 502 23.30 -4.75 22.24
C SER A 502 24.33 -4.07 21.31
N ALA A 503 24.01 -2.90 20.78
CA ALA A 503 24.91 -2.11 19.92
C ALA A 503 25.65 -0.99 20.69
N VAL A 504 25.48 -0.92 22.01
CA VAL A 504 26.16 0.03 22.90
C VAL A 504 27.43 -0.64 23.45
N ASP A 505 28.50 0.15 23.65
CA ASP A 505 29.72 -0.33 24.30
C ASP A 505 29.52 -0.59 25.80
N PHE A 506 30.39 -1.40 26.38
CA PHE A 506 30.26 -1.89 27.76
C PHE A 506 30.27 -0.77 28.82
N GLU A 507 31.06 0.29 28.60
CA GLU A 507 31.17 1.41 29.54
C GLU A 507 29.87 2.23 29.55
N THR A 508 29.38 2.59 28.36
CA THR A 508 28.10 3.31 28.19
C THR A 508 26.91 2.44 28.67
N GLU A 509 26.92 1.12 28.46
CA GLU A 509 25.89 0.21 28.98
C GLU A 509 25.86 0.25 30.52
N ALA A 510 27.03 0.20 31.18
CA ALA A 510 27.09 0.29 32.63
C ALA A 510 26.62 1.64 33.19
N GLU A 511 26.87 2.73 32.46
CA GLU A 511 26.36 4.06 32.83
C GLU A 511 24.84 4.21 32.65
N ILE A 512 24.27 3.65 31.57
CA ILE A 512 22.81 3.56 31.39
C ILE A 512 22.20 2.75 32.55
N GLU A 513 22.78 1.63 32.89
CA GLU A 513 22.36 0.79 34.01
C GLU A 513 22.36 1.54 35.35
N ALA A 514 23.44 2.30 35.62
CA ALA A 514 23.55 3.10 36.84
C ALA A 514 22.51 4.24 36.87
N ALA A 515 22.23 4.87 35.73
CA ALA A 515 21.20 5.90 35.63
C ALA A 515 19.79 5.31 35.82
N LEU A 516 19.53 4.15 35.23
CA LEU A 516 18.26 3.43 35.39
C LEU A 516 18.05 2.98 36.86
N ALA A 517 19.09 2.55 37.55
CA ALA A 517 19.02 2.16 38.96
C ALA A 517 18.52 3.30 39.87
N GLN A 518 18.76 4.56 39.50
CA GLN A 518 18.23 5.72 40.22
C GLN A 518 16.73 5.95 39.98
N LEU A 519 16.17 5.43 38.88
CA LEU A 519 14.77 5.54 38.50
C LEU A 519 13.90 4.37 39.05
N HIS A 520 14.54 3.27 39.53
CA HIS A 520 13.87 2.03 39.92
C HIS A 520 12.89 2.14 41.09
N ALA A 521 12.97 3.16 41.94
CA ALA A 521 12.07 3.26 43.09
C ALA A 521 10.57 3.29 42.70
N ASP A 522 10.25 3.74 41.48
CA ASP A 522 8.88 3.94 40.98
C ASP A 522 8.57 3.27 39.63
N CYS A 523 9.48 2.44 39.08
CA CYS A 523 9.34 1.86 37.74
C CYS A 523 9.80 0.39 37.69
N THR A 524 8.86 -0.51 37.40
CA THR A 524 9.19 -1.94 37.19
C THR A 524 9.87 -2.12 35.84
N THR A 525 11.03 -2.76 35.78
CA THR A 525 11.82 -2.83 34.56
C THR A 525 11.98 -4.27 34.09
N PHE A 526 11.61 -4.53 32.84
CA PHE A 526 11.89 -5.78 32.13
C PHE A 526 13.04 -5.59 31.16
N VAL A 527 14.11 -6.35 31.30
CA VAL A 527 15.29 -6.29 30.44
C VAL A 527 15.46 -7.65 29.75
N VAL A 528 15.31 -7.67 28.43
CA VAL A 528 15.72 -8.82 27.64
C VAL A 528 17.20 -8.63 27.29
N ALA A 529 18.03 -9.55 27.71
CA ALA A 529 19.45 -9.48 27.47
C ALA A 529 19.98 -10.78 26.84
N GLN A 530 20.94 -10.61 25.96
CA GLN A 530 21.74 -11.72 25.42
C GLN A 530 23.06 -11.89 26.19
N ARG A 531 23.51 -10.84 26.90
CA ARG A 531 24.74 -10.83 27.68
C ARG A 531 24.44 -11.05 29.15
N ILE A 532 25.23 -11.94 29.77
CA ILE A 532 25.07 -12.24 31.20
C ILE A 532 25.41 -11.03 32.07
N SER A 533 26.35 -10.15 31.61
CA SER A 533 26.75 -8.94 32.33
C SER A 533 25.57 -8.00 32.61
N THR A 534 24.62 -7.90 31.69
CA THR A 534 23.44 -7.04 31.81
C THR A 534 22.45 -7.53 32.87
N VAL A 535 22.49 -8.83 33.23
CA VAL A 535 21.50 -9.43 34.14
C VAL A 535 22.01 -9.68 35.56
N LEU A 536 23.32 -9.52 35.81
CA LEU A 536 23.94 -9.81 37.11
C LEU A 536 23.32 -9.02 38.27
N ASN A 537 22.93 -7.78 38.00
CA ASN A 537 22.37 -6.85 38.98
C ASN A 537 20.83 -6.83 39.01
N ALA A 538 20.16 -7.78 38.32
CA ALA A 538 18.70 -7.87 38.34
C ALA A 538 18.20 -8.46 39.68
N ASP A 539 17.09 -7.92 40.19
CA ASP A 539 16.42 -8.45 41.39
C ASP A 539 15.86 -9.86 41.14
N LYS A 540 15.46 -10.12 39.89
CA LYS A 540 14.96 -11.41 39.46
C LYS A 540 15.45 -11.70 38.04
N ILE A 541 16.00 -12.89 37.83
CA ILE A 541 16.39 -13.42 36.53
C ILE A 541 15.43 -14.56 36.19
N VAL A 542 14.88 -14.51 34.99
CA VAL A 542 14.01 -15.54 34.41
C VAL A 542 14.74 -16.19 33.24
N VAL A 543 14.99 -17.48 33.31
CA VAL A 543 15.61 -18.26 32.23
C VAL A 543 14.51 -18.94 31.43
N LEU A 544 14.35 -18.52 30.17
CA LEU A 544 13.39 -19.10 29.22
C LEU A 544 14.06 -20.17 28.35
N GLU A 545 13.47 -21.35 28.31
CA GLU A 545 13.85 -22.43 27.42
C GLU A 545 12.61 -23.03 26.75
N SER A 546 12.63 -23.10 25.42
CA SER A 546 11.52 -23.68 24.62
C SER A 546 10.13 -23.16 25.01
N GLY A 547 10.01 -21.86 25.28
CA GLY A 547 8.74 -21.22 25.62
C GLY A 547 8.24 -21.43 27.05
N GLN A 548 9.07 -21.97 27.94
CA GLN A 548 8.74 -22.17 29.35
C GLN A 548 9.79 -21.53 30.27
N ILE A 549 9.40 -21.20 31.50
CA ILE A 549 10.35 -20.77 32.53
C ILE A 549 11.07 -21.99 33.08
N ALA A 550 12.35 -22.15 32.70
CA ALA A 550 13.20 -23.22 33.16
C ALA A 550 13.76 -22.96 34.58
N ALA A 551 14.01 -21.69 34.92
CA ALA A 551 14.45 -21.29 36.25
C ALA A 551 14.14 -19.80 36.49
N GLU A 552 13.86 -19.42 37.75
CA GLU A 552 13.76 -18.04 38.20
C GLU A 552 14.45 -17.86 39.57
N GLY A 553 15.02 -16.70 39.81
CA GLY A 553 15.69 -16.33 41.06
C GLY A 553 16.72 -15.22 40.87
N THR A 554 17.46 -14.92 41.92
CA THR A 554 18.62 -14.03 41.86
C THR A 554 19.85 -14.76 41.23
N HIS A 555 20.86 -13.97 40.84
CA HIS A 555 22.12 -14.54 40.31
C HIS A 555 22.71 -15.63 41.24
N ALA A 556 22.78 -15.32 42.54
CA ALA A 556 23.36 -16.25 43.52
C ALA A 556 22.54 -17.55 43.65
N GLU A 557 21.21 -17.46 43.66
CA GLU A 557 20.32 -18.61 43.72
C GLU A 557 20.42 -19.46 42.46
N LEU A 558 20.43 -18.85 41.28
CA LEU A 558 20.52 -19.56 40.00
C LEU A 558 21.90 -20.23 39.80
N MET A 559 22.95 -19.59 40.23
CA MET A 559 24.30 -20.21 40.23
C MET A 559 24.34 -21.46 41.13
N ALA A 560 23.58 -21.52 42.22
CA ALA A 560 23.51 -22.66 43.10
C ALA A 560 22.57 -23.75 42.57
N SER A 561 21.41 -23.39 41.99
CA SER A 561 20.31 -24.31 41.73
C SER A 561 20.11 -24.67 40.25
N SER A 562 20.47 -23.82 39.30
CA SER A 562 20.15 -24.00 37.86
C SER A 562 21.38 -24.43 37.04
N PRO A 563 21.41 -25.65 36.52
CA PRO A 563 22.47 -26.09 35.60
C PRO A 563 22.50 -25.27 34.30
N ILE A 564 21.32 -24.94 33.76
CA ILE A 564 21.15 -24.16 32.51
C ILE A 564 21.72 -22.75 32.69
N TYR A 565 21.43 -22.08 33.79
CA TYR A 565 21.97 -20.75 34.07
C TYR A 565 23.50 -20.77 34.21
N ARG A 566 24.05 -21.77 34.88
CA ARG A 566 25.50 -21.97 35.01
C ARG A 566 26.17 -22.17 33.65
N GLU A 567 25.60 -23.01 32.80
CA GLU A 567 26.11 -23.24 31.44
C GLU A 567 26.15 -21.96 30.62
N ILE A 568 25.08 -21.14 30.67
CA ILE A 568 25.05 -19.82 30.02
C ILE A 568 26.13 -18.88 30.59
N TYR A 569 26.26 -18.86 31.92
CA TYR A 569 27.26 -18.04 32.61
C TYR A 569 28.69 -18.45 32.23
N GLU A 570 29.03 -19.75 32.30
CA GLU A 570 30.33 -20.29 31.97
C GLU A 570 30.68 -20.13 30.49
N SER A 571 29.71 -20.25 29.60
CA SER A 571 29.90 -20.06 28.16
C SER A 571 30.29 -18.63 27.80
N GLN A 572 29.80 -17.64 28.56
CA GLN A 572 30.02 -16.21 28.25
C GLN A 572 31.18 -15.58 29.04
N LEU A 573 31.41 -16.00 30.28
CA LEU A 573 32.44 -15.45 31.17
C LEU A 573 33.58 -16.41 31.47
N GLY A 574 33.37 -17.72 31.34
CA GLY A 574 34.36 -18.75 31.69
C GLY A 574 35.56 -18.86 30.73
N ASN A 575 35.52 -18.26 29.56
CA ASN A 575 36.61 -18.27 28.58
C ASN A 575 37.70 -17.21 28.85
N GLY A 576 37.64 -16.46 29.95
CA GLY A 576 38.66 -15.46 30.34
C GLY A 576 39.89 -16.00 31.06
N GLU A 577 39.84 -17.19 31.67
CA GLU A 577 40.93 -17.71 32.49
C GLU A 577 41.84 -18.73 31.82
N VAL A 578 41.62 -19.15 30.59
CA VAL A 578 42.41 -20.22 29.92
C VAL A 578 43.40 -19.66 28.85
N ARG A 579 43.76 -18.37 28.89
CA ARG A 579 44.79 -17.82 28.00
C ARG A 579 45.95 -17.13 28.74
N ASN A 580 46.35 -17.61 29.88
CA ASN A 580 47.67 -17.34 30.49
C ASN A 580 48.31 -18.64 30.94
N GLY A 581 48.86 -19.36 29.99
CA GLY A 581 49.72 -20.50 30.20
C GLY A 581 50.61 -20.70 28.98
#